data_df5ce2f7ea255c07b503b242f8ff19bf
#
_entry.id   df5ce2f7ea255c07b503b242f8ff19bf
#
_cell.length_a   1.000
_cell.length_b   1.000
_cell.length_c   1.000
_cell.angle_alpha   90.00
_cell.angle_beta   90.00
_cell.angle_gamma   90.00
#
_symmetry.space_group_name_H-M   'P 1'
#
loop_
_entity.id
_entity.type
_entity.pdbx_description
1 polymer ?
#
loop_
_entity_poly.entity_id
_entity_poly.type
_entity_poly.pdbx_seq_one_letter_code
_entity_poly.pdbx_strand_id
1 'polypeptide(L)'
;LLVISYLGFKTDTVNIKAVKKINHFLTKAPEEKLDGVILSQRRKSIQKSFIATQNILKVSNEELLKAACCNLSESFETNPLIDVNFSDALSGTRQIKMLGLSSPYILISEENMPMVRGASQAYGLTFTPGTWVESIQISKGAGSVTNGFESITGQINSELNKPSMDAPFFLNLYGSNNGRYEVNIHTNYKLDDKLSVGLYTHADKRTQKFDNNQDGFLDLPISDQVNIMNRWQYINTEKGWISLLSWRWMKDQKLLGSMDFTPSIHMGKTKKWGSEIDTNRFDSSFKMGYVFPHIPYQSFGFQSAFSMHDQQSYFGIRNYNISHKSFYGNLLFNSIISNTQNRFKVGINYSYDQFD
;
A
#
# COMPACT_ATOMS: atom_id res chain seq x y z
N LEU A 1 53.29 14.66 41.29
CA LEU A 1 52.10 13.96 40.80
C LEU A 1 52.13 13.98 39.28
N LEU A 2 52.02 12.78 38.66
CA LEU A 2 51.82 12.64 37.22
C LEU A 2 50.42 12.12 36.97
N VAL A 3 49.64 12.82 36.16
CA VAL A 3 48.32 12.40 35.72
C VAL A 3 48.48 11.67 34.39
N ILE A 4 48.02 10.43 34.34
CA ILE A 4 48.05 9.63 33.11
C ILE A 4 46.59 9.41 32.66
N SER A 5 46.27 9.83 31.45
CA SER A 5 44.98 9.62 30.82
C SER A 5 45.17 9.04 29.41
N TYR A 6 44.28 8.09 29.05
CA TYR A 6 44.21 7.53 27.72
C TYR A 6 42.75 7.23 27.36
N LEU A 7 42.40 7.46 26.12
CA LEU A 7 41.00 7.29 25.64
C LEU A 7 40.52 5.86 25.89
N GLY A 8 39.38 5.70 26.57
CA GLY A 8 38.85 4.39 26.95
C GLY A 8 39.36 3.81 28.25
N PHE A 9 40.21 4.56 29.01
CA PHE A 9 40.72 4.15 30.32
C PHE A 9 40.43 5.20 31.40
N LYS A 10 40.31 4.77 32.63
CA LYS A 10 40.18 5.69 33.79
C LYS A 10 41.44 6.48 33.94
N THR A 11 41.30 7.79 34.09
CA THR A 11 42.43 8.66 34.42
C THR A 11 42.95 8.29 35.81
N ASP A 12 44.26 8.10 35.92
CA ASP A 12 44.93 7.77 37.18
C ASP A 12 46.07 8.73 37.48
N THR A 13 46.38 8.91 38.76
CA THR A 13 47.36 9.85 39.27
C THR A 13 48.43 9.13 40.05
N VAL A 14 49.65 9.19 39.57
CA VAL A 14 50.82 8.52 40.18
C VAL A 14 51.73 9.53 40.87
N ASN A 15 52.15 9.21 42.09
CA ASN A 15 53.06 10.05 42.84
C ASN A 15 54.52 9.71 42.48
N ILE A 16 55.24 10.66 41.87
CA ILE A 16 56.61 10.48 41.42
C ILE A 16 57.56 10.89 42.57
N LYS A 17 58.09 9.94 43.30
CA LYS A 17 59.24 10.18 44.23
C LYS A 17 60.51 9.61 43.56
N ALA A 18 61.31 10.47 42.92
CA ALA A 18 62.67 10.16 42.45
C ALA A 18 62.91 8.83 41.69
N VAL A 19 61.93 8.37 40.94
CA VAL A 19 61.99 7.11 40.18
C VAL A 19 62.30 7.39 38.72
N LYS A 20 63.36 6.75 38.19
CA LYS A 20 63.82 6.94 36.77
C LYS A 20 62.91 6.26 35.72
N LYS A 21 62.06 5.30 36.08
CA LYS A 21 61.17 4.57 35.20
C LYS A 21 59.93 4.13 35.98
N ILE A 22 58.72 4.45 35.44
CA ILE A 22 57.44 4.06 36.02
C ILE A 22 56.74 3.20 34.99
N ASN A 23 56.35 1.97 35.40
CA ASN A 23 55.41 1.15 34.67
C ASN A 23 54.06 1.27 35.36
N HIS A 24 53.05 1.80 34.68
CA HIS A 24 51.72 1.97 35.23
C HIS A 24 50.71 1.36 34.28
N PHE A 25 49.78 0.58 34.84
CA PHE A 25 48.70 -0.05 34.08
C PHE A 25 47.41 0.71 34.31
N LEU A 26 46.84 1.25 33.25
CA LEU A 26 45.50 1.91 33.26
C LEU A 26 44.39 0.89 33.25
N THR A 27 43.37 1.10 34.05
CA THR A 27 42.17 0.29 34.11
C THR A 27 41.19 0.77 33.03
N LYS A 28 40.63 -0.12 32.23
CA LYS A 28 39.59 0.25 31.24
C LYS A 28 38.44 0.98 31.95
N ALA A 29 38.01 2.07 31.37
CA ALA A 29 36.76 2.73 31.78
C ALA A 29 35.59 1.78 31.50
N PRO A 30 34.58 1.71 32.38
CA PRO A 30 33.35 0.98 32.10
C PRO A 30 32.75 1.58 30.80
N GLU A 31 32.27 0.72 29.92
CA GLU A 31 31.52 1.17 28.74
C GLU A 31 30.28 1.92 29.22
N GLU A 32 30.27 3.24 29.12
CA GLU A 32 29.04 4.00 29.26
C GLU A 32 28.17 3.65 28.06
N LYS A 33 27.14 2.84 28.27
CA LYS A 33 26.07 2.73 27.30
C LYS A 33 25.38 4.08 27.26
N LEU A 34 25.64 4.85 26.20
CA LEU A 34 24.84 6.02 25.90
C LEU A 34 23.40 5.56 25.74
N ASP A 35 22.52 6.08 26.58
CA ASP A 35 21.08 5.91 26.39
C ASP A 35 20.73 6.39 25.01
N GLY A 36 20.07 5.52 24.24
CA GLY A 36 19.68 5.84 22.89
C GLY A 36 18.81 7.09 22.89
N VAL A 37 19.24 8.13 22.15
CA VAL A 37 18.44 9.33 21.96
C VAL A 37 17.25 8.96 21.08
N ILE A 38 16.08 8.81 21.70
CA ILE A 38 14.83 8.61 20.98
C ILE A 38 14.42 9.97 20.41
N LEU A 39 14.68 10.18 19.13
CA LEU A 39 14.15 11.32 18.38
C LEU A 39 12.72 11.00 17.96
N SER A 40 11.73 11.46 18.71
CA SER A 40 10.34 11.43 18.30
C SER A 40 10.01 12.71 17.52
N GLN A 41 9.80 12.59 16.22
CA GLN A 41 9.31 13.67 15.38
C GLN A 41 7.86 13.38 14.98
N ARG A 42 6.93 14.28 15.33
CA ARG A 42 5.56 14.23 14.80
C ARG A 42 5.61 14.55 13.31
N ARG A 43 5.43 13.53 12.47
CA ARG A 43 5.35 13.71 11.02
C ARG A 43 4.07 14.45 10.67
N LYS A 44 4.15 15.39 9.74
CA LYS A 44 2.94 16.01 9.17
C LYS A 44 2.18 14.93 8.41
N SER A 45 0.86 14.91 8.55
CA SER A 45 -0.03 13.95 7.88
C SER A 45 0.01 14.05 6.35
N ILE A 46 0.30 15.24 5.83
CA ILE A 46 0.53 15.50 4.41
C ILE A 46 1.93 16.09 4.25
N GLN A 47 2.76 15.47 3.43
CA GLN A 47 4.13 15.89 3.18
C GLN A 47 4.41 16.01 1.68
N LYS A 48 5.03 17.13 1.27
CA LYS A 48 5.56 17.29 -0.06
C LYS A 48 7.01 16.80 -0.08
N SER A 49 7.36 15.92 -1.03
CA SER A 49 8.75 15.52 -1.21
C SER A 49 9.52 16.63 -1.92
N PHE A 50 10.57 17.15 -1.27
CA PHE A 50 11.50 18.12 -1.87
C PHE A 50 12.72 17.46 -2.50
N ILE A 51 12.91 16.15 -2.29
CA ILE A 51 14.08 15.40 -2.77
C ILE A 51 13.79 14.72 -4.10
N ALA A 52 12.51 14.40 -4.36
CA ALA A 52 12.10 13.79 -5.62
C ALA A 52 12.06 14.82 -6.74
N THR A 53 12.52 14.44 -7.93
CA THR A 53 12.42 15.26 -9.15
C THR A 53 10.96 15.50 -9.58
N GLN A 54 10.04 14.64 -9.15
CA GLN A 54 8.60 14.78 -9.36
C GLN A 54 7.94 15.42 -8.13
N ASN A 55 6.86 16.17 -8.37
CA ASN A 55 6.05 16.77 -7.31
C ASN A 55 5.17 15.68 -6.66
N ILE A 56 5.74 14.97 -5.68
CA ILE A 56 5.07 13.88 -4.97
C ILE A 56 4.51 14.39 -3.66
N LEU A 57 3.20 14.19 -3.45
CA LEU A 57 2.54 14.37 -2.18
C LEU A 57 2.39 13.00 -1.49
N LYS A 58 2.83 12.91 -0.26
CA LYS A 58 2.64 11.73 0.59
C LYS A 58 1.57 12.01 1.64
N VAL A 59 0.53 11.15 1.67
CA VAL A 59 -0.54 11.14 2.66
C VAL A 59 -0.30 9.96 3.60
N SER A 60 -0.27 10.20 4.89
CA SER A 60 -0.03 9.15 5.89
C SER A 60 -1.33 8.45 6.29
N ASN A 61 -1.20 7.27 6.90
CA ASN A 61 -2.31 6.51 7.47
C ASN A 61 -3.14 7.33 8.46
N GLU A 62 -2.52 8.16 9.30
CA GLU A 62 -3.24 9.04 10.25
C GLU A 62 -4.22 9.98 9.56
N GLU A 63 -3.90 10.47 8.36
CA GLU A 63 -4.81 11.31 7.58
C GLU A 63 -5.94 10.47 6.95
N LEU A 64 -5.61 9.29 6.46
CA LEU A 64 -6.58 8.37 5.87
C LEU A 64 -7.62 7.91 6.89
N LEU A 65 -7.21 7.65 8.12
CA LEU A 65 -8.11 7.21 9.21
C LEU A 65 -9.02 8.32 9.74
N LYS A 66 -8.71 9.61 9.52
CA LYS A 66 -9.58 10.73 9.93
C LYS A 66 -10.94 10.71 9.24
N ALA A 67 -11.01 10.24 8.01
CA ALA A 67 -12.25 10.18 7.24
C ALA A 67 -13.06 8.91 7.48
N ALA A 68 -12.70 8.07 8.48
CA ALA A 68 -13.31 6.75 8.70
C ALA A 68 -13.40 5.93 7.40
N CYS A 69 -12.35 6.01 6.58
CA CYS A 69 -12.31 5.46 5.23
C CYS A 69 -12.23 3.94 5.31
N CYS A 70 -13.25 3.28 4.78
CA CYS A 70 -13.32 1.83 4.78
C CYS A 70 -12.48 1.21 3.66
N ASN A 71 -12.28 1.93 2.56
CA ASN A 71 -11.49 1.48 1.42
C ASN A 71 -10.73 2.64 0.76
N LEU A 72 -9.84 2.29 -0.18
CA LEU A 72 -8.99 3.26 -0.85
C LEU A 72 -9.80 4.32 -1.63
N SER A 73 -10.97 3.99 -2.17
CA SER A 73 -11.78 4.94 -2.93
C SER A 73 -12.35 6.07 -2.05
N GLU A 74 -12.71 5.76 -0.82
CA GLU A 74 -13.21 6.73 0.15
C GLU A 74 -12.09 7.61 0.72
N SER A 75 -10.87 7.08 0.78
CA SER A 75 -9.69 7.79 1.29
C SER A 75 -9.33 9.04 0.48
N PHE A 76 -9.78 9.14 -0.76
CA PHE A 76 -9.48 10.27 -1.63
C PHE A 76 -10.47 11.45 -1.49
N GLU A 77 -11.63 11.28 -0.86
CA GLU A 77 -12.63 12.35 -0.75
C GLU A 77 -12.13 13.58 0.02
N THR A 78 -11.25 13.37 0.98
CA THR A 78 -10.69 14.45 1.80
C THR A 78 -9.44 15.09 1.18
N ASN A 79 -8.97 14.57 0.02
CA ASN A 79 -7.73 15.04 -0.57
C ASN A 79 -7.97 16.08 -1.69
N PRO A 80 -7.54 17.34 -1.53
CA PRO A 80 -7.81 18.41 -2.50
C PRO A 80 -7.06 18.27 -3.83
N LEU A 81 -6.17 17.28 -3.98
CA LEU A 81 -5.39 17.05 -5.20
C LEU A 81 -6.06 16.11 -6.18
N ILE A 82 -7.08 15.40 -5.74
CA ILE A 82 -7.76 14.37 -6.51
C ILE A 82 -9.24 14.74 -6.59
N ASP A 83 -9.75 14.81 -7.80
CA ASP A 83 -11.19 14.95 -7.99
C ASP A 83 -11.83 13.57 -7.93
N VAL A 84 -12.67 13.39 -6.93
CA VAL A 84 -13.45 12.16 -6.74
C VAL A 84 -14.87 12.40 -7.18
N ASN A 85 -15.35 11.61 -8.13
CA ASN A 85 -16.73 11.67 -8.59
C ASN A 85 -17.34 10.25 -8.54
N PHE A 86 -18.64 10.16 -8.41
CA PHE A 86 -19.32 8.89 -8.62
C PHE A 86 -19.23 8.49 -10.10
N SER A 87 -18.90 7.23 -10.38
CA SER A 87 -18.83 6.69 -11.73
C SER A 87 -20.22 6.59 -12.37
N ASP A 88 -21.20 6.27 -11.52
CA ASP A 88 -22.62 6.17 -11.88
C ASP A 88 -23.47 6.40 -10.63
N ALA A 89 -24.77 6.63 -10.84
CA ALA A 89 -25.73 6.93 -9.77
C ALA A 89 -26.14 5.71 -8.94
N LEU A 90 -25.83 4.50 -9.39
CA LEU A 90 -26.40 3.27 -8.83
C LEU A 90 -25.38 2.47 -8.04
N SER A 91 -24.13 2.33 -8.56
CA SER A 91 -23.12 1.47 -7.92
C SER A 91 -22.48 2.12 -6.70
N GLY A 92 -22.65 3.42 -6.52
CA GLY A 92 -21.94 4.17 -5.48
C GLY A 92 -20.42 4.14 -5.63
N THR A 93 -19.94 3.67 -6.79
CA THR A 93 -18.51 3.54 -7.07
C THR A 93 -17.91 4.88 -7.40
N ARG A 94 -16.78 5.16 -6.81
CA ARG A 94 -16.06 6.42 -7.02
C ARG A 94 -15.01 6.27 -8.10
N GLN A 95 -14.96 7.24 -8.99
CA GLN A 95 -13.96 7.36 -10.03
C GLN A 95 -13.03 8.53 -9.73
N ILE A 96 -11.75 8.30 -9.86
CA ILE A 96 -10.74 9.33 -9.69
C ILE A 96 -10.52 10.04 -11.03
N LYS A 97 -10.42 11.37 -10.98
CA LYS A 97 -9.98 12.22 -12.09
C LYS A 97 -8.74 13.01 -11.70
N MET A 98 -7.78 13.07 -12.59
CA MET A 98 -6.59 13.91 -12.47
C MET A 98 -6.40 14.68 -13.79
N LEU A 99 -6.22 15.99 -13.68
CA LEU A 99 -6.12 16.88 -14.84
C LEU A 99 -7.28 16.72 -15.84
N GLY A 100 -8.50 16.44 -15.34
CA GLY A 100 -9.72 16.29 -16.13
C GLY A 100 -9.91 14.90 -16.77
N LEU A 101 -8.94 13.99 -16.67
CA LEU A 101 -9.04 12.63 -17.22
C LEU A 101 -9.16 11.61 -16.09
N SER A 102 -9.93 10.56 -16.36
CA SER A 102 -10.13 9.42 -15.46
C SER A 102 -9.24 8.23 -15.85
N SER A 103 -9.34 7.12 -15.12
CA SER A 103 -8.83 5.84 -15.57
C SER A 103 -9.32 5.54 -17.01
N PRO A 104 -8.48 5.06 -17.95
CA PRO A 104 -7.16 4.43 -17.79
C PRO A 104 -5.94 5.36 -17.85
N TYR A 105 -6.11 6.66 -17.83
CA TYR A 105 -5.01 7.63 -17.97
C TYR A 105 -4.26 7.91 -16.67
N ILE A 106 -4.69 7.31 -15.56
CA ILE A 106 -4.07 7.40 -14.23
C ILE A 106 -3.52 6.03 -13.88
N LEU A 107 -2.22 5.97 -13.58
CA LEU A 107 -1.62 4.75 -13.05
C LEU A 107 -1.98 4.60 -11.56
N ILE A 108 -2.73 3.57 -11.22
CA ILE A 108 -3.04 3.21 -9.85
C ILE A 108 -2.23 1.97 -9.50
N SER A 109 -1.28 2.14 -8.60
CA SER A 109 -0.32 1.11 -8.19
C SER A 109 -0.40 0.83 -6.70
N GLU A 110 -0.01 -0.37 -6.34
CA GLU A 110 0.19 -0.84 -4.98
C GLU A 110 1.64 -1.34 -4.87
N GLU A 111 2.39 -0.79 -3.92
CA GLU A 111 3.82 -1.10 -3.80
C GLU A 111 4.63 -0.84 -5.09
N ASN A 112 4.27 0.19 -5.86
CA ASN A 112 4.83 0.54 -7.19
C ASN A 112 4.60 -0.52 -8.29
N MET A 113 3.62 -1.40 -8.12
CA MET A 113 3.18 -2.33 -9.16
C MET A 113 1.75 -1.99 -9.59
N PRO A 114 1.44 -1.95 -10.90
CA PRO A 114 0.09 -1.67 -11.39
C PRO A 114 -0.92 -2.64 -10.79
N MET A 115 -1.99 -2.13 -10.16
CA MET A 115 -2.97 -2.94 -9.44
C MET A 115 -4.38 -2.80 -10.00
N VAL A 116 -4.83 -1.57 -10.20
CA VAL A 116 -6.16 -1.25 -10.71
C VAL A 116 -6.05 -0.95 -12.20
N ARG A 117 -6.23 -1.98 -13.01
CA ARG A 117 -6.12 -1.90 -14.48
C ARG A 117 -7.06 -2.90 -15.17
N GLY A 118 -7.31 -2.69 -16.45
CA GLY A 118 -8.16 -3.57 -17.24
C GLY A 118 -9.56 -3.74 -16.63
N ALA A 119 -10.00 -4.97 -16.42
CA ALA A 119 -11.31 -5.29 -15.87
C ALA A 119 -11.57 -4.69 -14.47
N SER A 120 -10.54 -4.50 -13.67
CA SER A 120 -10.68 -3.94 -12.31
C SER A 120 -10.82 -2.42 -12.26
N GLN A 121 -10.70 -1.69 -13.37
CA GLN A 121 -10.70 -0.23 -13.36
C GLN A 121 -11.97 0.40 -12.78
N ALA A 122 -13.12 -0.24 -12.99
CA ALA A 122 -14.40 0.28 -12.52
C ALA A 122 -14.52 0.23 -10.98
N TYR A 123 -14.06 -0.85 -10.35
CA TYR A 123 -14.31 -1.14 -8.94
C TYR A 123 -13.05 -1.31 -8.09
N GLY A 124 -11.88 -1.40 -8.71
CA GLY A 124 -10.63 -1.82 -8.07
C GLY A 124 -10.16 -0.96 -6.90
N LEU A 125 -10.59 0.30 -6.83
CA LEU A 125 -10.30 1.17 -5.69
C LEU A 125 -11.04 0.73 -4.41
N THR A 126 -12.13 -0.03 -4.53
CA THR A 126 -12.86 -0.57 -3.37
C THR A 126 -12.26 -1.88 -2.85
N PHE A 127 -11.30 -2.47 -3.57
CA PHE A 127 -10.72 -3.77 -3.23
C PHE A 127 -9.66 -3.70 -2.13
N THR A 128 -9.06 -2.52 -1.89
CA THR A 128 -8.03 -2.37 -0.86
C THR A 128 -8.61 -1.68 0.36
N PRO A 129 -8.71 -2.39 1.51
CA PRO A 129 -9.16 -1.79 2.77
C PRO A 129 -8.23 -0.65 3.20
N GLY A 130 -8.80 0.45 3.68
CA GLY A 130 -8.06 1.63 4.10
C GLY A 130 -7.10 1.34 5.27
N THR A 131 -7.48 0.42 6.15
CA THR A 131 -6.65 -0.01 7.30
C THR A 131 -5.37 -0.74 6.91
N TRP A 132 -5.30 -1.30 5.67
CA TRP A 132 -4.10 -1.98 5.16
C TRP A 132 -3.05 -1.02 4.61
N VAL A 133 -3.43 0.24 4.37
CA VAL A 133 -2.60 1.25 3.71
C VAL A 133 -1.77 2.02 4.74
N GLU A 134 -0.44 1.97 4.61
CA GLU A 134 0.50 2.76 5.41
C GLU A 134 0.56 4.21 4.92
N SER A 135 0.58 4.40 3.62
CA SER A 135 0.60 5.73 3.01
C SER A 135 0.22 5.70 1.54
N ILE A 136 -0.26 6.83 1.03
CA ILE A 136 -0.54 7.04 -0.38
C ILE A 136 0.40 8.12 -0.91
N GLN A 137 0.98 7.87 -2.08
CA GLN A 137 1.82 8.81 -2.82
C GLN A 137 1.06 9.23 -4.07
N ILE A 138 0.93 10.53 -4.27
CA ILE A 138 0.20 11.11 -5.39
C ILE A 138 1.15 12.00 -6.17
N SER A 139 1.28 11.77 -7.46
CA SER A 139 1.99 12.66 -8.39
C SER A 139 1.09 13.04 -9.55
N LYS A 140 1.07 14.34 -9.91
CA LYS A 140 0.35 14.85 -11.07
C LYS A 140 1.26 14.91 -12.30
N GLY A 141 0.69 14.64 -13.47
CA GLY A 141 1.41 14.61 -14.74
C GLY A 141 2.00 13.24 -15.06
N ALA A 142 2.79 13.19 -16.13
CA ALA A 142 3.42 11.94 -16.57
C ALA A 142 4.30 11.34 -15.48
N GLY A 143 4.14 10.05 -15.23
CA GLY A 143 4.92 9.31 -14.25
C GLY A 143 6.33 8.99 -14.73
N SER A 144 7.10 8.34 -13.86
CA SER A 144 8.42 7.83 -14.24
C SER A 144 8.30 6.62 -15.15
N VAL A 145 9.07 6.58 -16.22
CA VAL A 145 9.17 5.40 -17.11
C VAL A 145 9.54 4.11 -16.38
N THR A 146 10.12 4.22 -15.18
CA THR A 146 10.45 3.06 -14.33
C THR A 146 9.22 2.34 -13.80
N ASN A 147 8.05 2.99 -13.79
CA ASN A 147 6.79 2.44 -13.32
C ASN A 147 5.85 2.02 -14.48
N GLY A 148 6.36 2.01 -15.71
CA GLY A 148 5.58 1.70 -16.90
C GLY A 148 5.07 2.93 -17.64
N PHE A 149 4.18 2.72 -18.60
CA PHE A 149 3.72 3.74 -19.55
C PHE A 149 2.31 4.30 -19.24
N GLU A 150 1.60 3.73 -18.27
CA GLU A 150 0.17 4.01 -18.04
C GLU A 150 -0.10 5.35 -17.34
N SER A 151 0.93 5.99 -16.75
CA SER A 151 0.80 7.27 -16.07
C SER A 151 0.86 8.44 -17.05
N ILE A 152 -0.28 8.89 -17.53
CA ILE A 152 -0.39 10.04 -18.44
C ILE A 152 -0.73 11.31 -17.66
N THR A 153 -1.78 11.29 -16.84
CA THR A 153 -2.24 12.46 -16.08
C THR A 153 -1.82 12.44 -14.64
N GLY A 154 -1.46 11.27 -14.12
CA GLY A 154 -1.00 11.11 -12.77
C GLY A 154 -0.72 9.69 -12.38
N GLN A 155 -0.13 9.56 -11.22
CA GLN A 155 0.15 8.29 -10.57
C GLN A 155 -0.29 8.35 -9.12
N ILE A 156 -0.97 7.30 -8.68
CA ILE A 156 -1.32 7.05 -7.29
C ILE A 156 -0.65 5.74 -6.90
N ASN A 157 0.16 5.76 -5.85
CA ASN A 157 0.80 4.57 -5.32
C ASN A 157 0.43 4.40 -3.86
N SER A 158 -0.13 3.24 -3.50
CA SER A 158 -0.42 2.85 -2.13
C SER A 158 0.72 1.98 -1.61
N GLU A 159 1.30 2.37 -0.49
CA GLU A 159 2.20 1.51 0.28
C GLU A 159 1.38 0.81 1.36
N LEU A 160 1.47 -0.50 1.43
CA LEU A 160 0.76 -1.31 2.42
C LEU A 160 1.58 -1.49 3.69
N ASN A 161 0.91 -1.74 4.81
CA ASN A 161 1.55 -2.07 6.08
C ASN A 161 2.50 -3.25 5.95
N LYS A 162 3.67 -3.15 6.55
CA LYS A 162 4.74 -4.16 6.45
C LYS A 162 4.82 -4.99 7.73
N PRO A 163 4.88 -6.32 7.64
CA PRO A 163 4.84 -7.21 8.80
C PRO A 163 5.88 -6.91 9.89
N SER A 164 7.05 -6.37 9.50
CA SER A 164 8.12 -6.03 10.45
C SER A 164 7.90 -4.73 11.20
N MET A 165 7.01 -3.85 10.71
CA MET A 165 6.80 -2.49 11.23
C MET A 165 5.40 -2.26 11.78
N ASP A 166 4.41 -3.03 11.30
CA ASP A 166 3.02 -2.93 11.74
C ASP A 166 2.83 -3.55 13.14
N ALA A 167 1.74 -3.19 13.82
CA ALA A 167 1.41 -3.71 15.13
C ALA A 167 1.31 -5.25 15.11
N PRO A 168 1.75 -5.96 16.18
CA PRO A 168 1.61 -7.41 16.24
C PRO A 168 0.16 -7.88 16.14
N PHE A 169 -0.77 -7.09 16.66
CA PHE A 169 -2.20 -7.30 16.54
C PHE A 169 -2.92 -5.97 16.38
N PHE A 170 -3.85 -5.93 15.44
CA PHE A 170 -4.73 -4.78 15.19
C PHE A 170 -6.14 -5.30 14.96
N LEU A 171 -7.12 -4.68 15.61
CA LEU A 171 -8.54 -4.91 15.42
C LEU A 171 -9.24 -3.59 15.22
N ASN A 172 -9.99 -3.47 14.14
CA ASN A 172 -10.89 -2.35 13.89
C ASN A 172 -12.28 -2.86 13.59
N LEU A 173 -13.26 -2.31 14.26
CA LEU A 173 -14.68 -2.58 14.06
C LEU A 173 -15.37 -1.28 13.67
N TYR A 174 -16.12 -1.31 12.59
CA TYR A 174 -16.90 -0.18 12.12
C TYR A 174 -18.35 -0.57 11.95
N GLY A 175 -19.24 0.33 12.35
CA GLY A 175 -20.68 0.19 12.13
C GLY A 175 -21.30 1.54 11.85
N SER A 176 -22.24 1.60 10.91
CA SER A 176 -22.97 2.82 10.60
C SER A 176 -24.48 2.59 10.60
N ASN A 177 -25.21 3.68 10.78
CA ASN A 177 -26.69 3.68 10.71
C ASN A 177 -27.21 3.36 9.28
N ASN A 178 -26.34 3.44 8.26
CA ASN A 178 -26.62 3.02 6.89
C ASN A 178 -26.49 1.49 6.71
N GLY A 179 -26.52 0.73 7.81
CA GLY A 179 -26.48 -0.73 7.79
C GLY A 179 -25.20 -1.36 7.30
N ARG A 180 -24.07 -0.61 7.31
CA ARG A 180 -22.75 -1.14 6.99
C ARG A 180 -22.04 -1.56 8.27
N TYR A 181 -21.50 -2.77 8.26
CA TYR A 181 -20.66 -3.35 9.29
C TYR A 181 -19.36 -3.81 8.69
N GLU A 182 -18.27 -3.59 9.40
CA GLU A 182 -16.95 -3.90 8.89
C GLU A 182 -16.04 -4.39 10.02
N VAL A 183 -15.19 -5.37 9.70
CA VAL A 183 -14.19 -5.95 10.58
C VAL A 183 -12.86 -5.98 9.86
N ASN A 184 -11.83 -5.43 10.47
CA ASN A 184 -10.45 -5.52 10.03
C ASN A 184 -9.58 -6.14 11.13
N ILE A 185 -8.81 -7.16 10.78
CA ILE A 185 -7.88 -7.82 11.70
C ILE A 185 -6.52 -7.93 11.00
N HIS A 186 -5.49 -7.47 11.67
CA HIS A 186 -4.09 -7.70 11.27
C HIS A 186 -3.37 -8.48 12.37
N THR A 187 -2.58 -9.45 11.98
CA THR A 187 -1.68 -10.16 12.88
C THR A 187 -0.31 -10.26 12.24
N ASN A 188 0.71 -9.78 12.95
CA ASN A 188 2.08 -9.77 12.46
C ASN A 188 2.99 -10.51 13.46
N TYR A 189 3.84 -11.36 12.93
CA TYR A 189 4.76 -12.17 13.72
C TYR A 189 6.17 -12.14 13.13
N LYS A 190 7.17 -11.90 13.97
CA LYS A 190 8.58 -12.04 13.61
C LYS A 190 9.01 -13.48 13.87
N LEU A 191 9.31 -14.21 12.80
CA LEU A 191 9.80 -15.59 12.90
C LEU A 191 11.25 -15.63 13.38
N ASP A 192 12.06 -14.68 12.91
CA ASP A 192 13.41 -14.41 13.37
C ASP A 192 13.77 -12.92 13.14
N ASP A 193 15.03 -12.53 13.36
CA ASP A 193 15.49 -11.15 13.20
C ASP A 193 15.40 -10.64 11.75
N LYS A 194 15.25 -11.53 10.78
CA LYS A 194 15.24 -11.21 9.35
C LYS A 194 13.93 -11.50 8.65
N LEU A 195 13.12 -12.43 9.18
CA LEU A 195 11.90 -12.92 8.55
C LEU A 195 10.67 -12.58 9.38
N SER A 196 9.73 -11.88 8.77
CA SER A 196 8.44 -11.53 9.38
C SER A 196 7.29 -11.97 8.47
N VAL A 197 6.18 -12.36 9.07
CA VAL A 197 4.95 -12.73 8.37
C VAL A 197 3.77 -11.95 8.92
N GLY A 198 2.86 -11.55 8.05
CA GLY A 198 1.61 -10.87 8.41
C GLY A 198 0.41 -11.51 7.74
N LEU A 199 -0.68 -11.59 8.47
CA LEU A 199 -2.01 -11.96 7.97
C LEU A 199 -2.95 -10.79 8.18
N TYR A 200 -3.59 -10.36 7.09
CA TYR A 200 -4.52 -9.23 7.04
C TYR A 200 -5.86 -9.73 6.55
N THR A 201 -6.90 -9.51 7.33
CA THR A 201 -8.26 -9.91 6.97
C THR A 201 -9.19 -8.72 7.05
N HIS A 202 -10.11 -8.66 6.11
CA HIS A 202 -11.15 -7.66 6.03
C HIS A 202 -12.46 -8.32 5.62
N ALA A 203 -13.54 -7.93 6.27
CA ALA A 203 -14.87 -8.28 5.85
C ALA A 203 -15.78 -7.06 6.03
N ASP A 204 -16.57 -6.77 5.02
CA ASP A 204 -17.64 -5.77 5.11
C ASP A 204 -18.97 -6.35 4.65
N LYS A 205 -20.06 -5.82 5.22
CA LYS A 205 -21.40 -6.19 4.85
C LYS A 205 -22.36 -5.02 4.99
N ARG A 206 -23.15 -4.78 3.96
CA ARG A 206 -24.29 -3.87 3.99
C ARG A 206 -25.57 -4.64 3.64
N THR A 207 -26.54 -4.63 4.55
CA THR A 207 -27.77 -5.43 4.42
C THR A 207 -29.03 -4.59 4.31
N GLN A 208 -28.98 -3.33 4.74
CA GLN A 208 -30.15 -2.47 4.78
C GLN A 208 -30.36 -1.78 3.43
N LYS A 209 -31.62 -1.71 3.03
CA LYS A 209 -32.09 -1.02 1.83
C LYS A 209 -32.50 0.40 2.20
N PHE A 210 -31.99 1.39 1.53
CA PHE A 210 -32.32 2.80 1.70
C PHE A 210 -32.76 3.40 0.37
N ASP A 211 -33.81 4.22 0.44
CA ASP A 211 -34.37 5.02 -0.64
C ASP A 211 -34.85 6.34 0.00
N ASN A 212 -33.90 7.25 0.27
CA ASN A 212 -34.20 8.50 0.98
C ASN A 212 -34.86 9.53 0.06
N ASN A 213 -34.62 9.45 -1.23
CA ASN A 213 -35.19 10.36 -2.25
C ASN A 213 -36.53 9.84 -2.78
N GLN A 214 -36.96 8.63 -2.39
CA GLN A 214 -38.23 8.00 -2.74
C GLN A 214 -38.45 7.81 -4.25
N ASP A 215 -37.37 7.52 -4.98
CA ASP A 215 -37.43 7.23 -6.41
C ASP A 215 -37.65 5.74 -6.74
N GLY A 216 -37.70 4.89 -5.72
CA GLY A 216 -37.91 3.45 -5.83
C GLY A 216 -36.62 2.66 -6.11
N PHE A 217 -35.44 3.30 -6.07
CA PHE A 217 -34.14 2.67 -6.24
C PHE A 217 -33.33 2.68 -4.93
N LEU A 218 -32.38 1.77 -4.84
CA LEU A 218 -31.43 1.75 -3.74
C LEU A 218 -30.46 2.93 -3.87
N ASP A 219 -30.39 3.79 -2.86
CA ASP A 219 -29.37 4.88 -2.76
C ASP A 219 -27.95 4.34 -2.69
N LEU A 220 -27.78 3.17 -2.09
CA LEU A 220 -26.50 2.50 -1.91
C LEU A 220 -26.68 1.00 -2.17
N PRO A 221 -25.70 0.34 -2.82
CA PRO A 221 -25.78 -1.09 -3.06
C PRO A 221 -25.77 -1.89 -1.75
N ILE A 222 -26.49 -3.00 -1.74
CA ILE A 222 -26.25 -4.08 -0.78
C ILE A 222 -24.91 -4.70 -1.16
N SER A 223 -24.02 -4.89 -0.20
CA SER A 223 -22.68 -5.40 -0.47
C SER A 223 -22.24 -6.43 0.57
N ASP A 224 -21.40 -7.34 0.12
CA ASP A 224 -20.73 -8.34 0.96
C ASP A 224 -19.31 -8.51 0.39
N GLN A 225 -18.26 -8.21 1.17
CA GLN A 225 -16.88 -8.37 0.74
C GLN A 225 -16.09 -9.13 1.81
N VAL A 226 -15.27 -10.06 1.35
CA VAL A 226 -14.24 -10.73 2.16
C VAL A 226 -12.91 -10.61 1.44
N ASN A 227 -11.88 -10.24 2.17
CA ASN A 227 -10.56 -9.99 1.63
C ASN A 227 -9.50 -10.52 2.61
N ILE A 228 -8.61 -11.38 2.14
CA ILE A 228 -7.58 -12.01 2.95
C ILE A 228 -6.25 -11.82 2.23
N MET A 229 -5.27 -11.28 2.94
CA MET A 229 -3.92 -11.10 2.42
C MET A 229 -2.89 -11.65 3.39
N ASN A 230 -1.92 -12.39 2.88
CA ASN A 230 -0.76 -12.84 3.62
C ASN A 230 0.51 -12.23 3.03
N ARG A 231 1.42 -11.77 3.90
CA ARG A 231 2.65 -11.09 3.52
C ARG A 231 3.85 -11.71 4.23
N TRP A 232 4.91 -11.94 3.48
CA TRP A 232 6.19 -12.45 3.96
C TRP A 232 7.28 -11.45 3.64
N GLN A 233 7.99 -10.97 4.65
CA GLN A 233 9.03 -9.98 4.52
C GLN A 233 10.35 -10.52 5.03
N TYR A 234 11.38 -10.49 4.18
CA TYR A 234 12.75 -10.82 4.55
C TYR A 234 13.63 -9.60 4.42
N ILE A 235 14.38 -9.27 5.47
CA ILE A 235 15.32 -8.13 5.52
C ILE A 235 16.64 -8.62 6.07
N ASN A 236 17.70 -8.49 5.30
CA ASN A 236 19.07 -8.74 5.72
C ASN A 236 19.96 -7.59 5.28
N THR A 237 20.08 -6.59 6.15
CA THR A 237 20.83 -5.36 5.88
C THR A 237 22.33 -5.60 5.73
N GLU A 238 22.89 -6.58 6.45
CA GLU A 238 24.31 -6.94 6.37
C GLU A 238 24.68 -7.47 4.99
N LYS A 239 23.81 -8.30 4.41
CA LYS A 239 23.98 -8.85 3.06
C LYS A 239 23.34 -8.00 1.96
N GLY A 240 22.66 -6.89 2.31
CA GLY A 240 22.02 -5.98 1.39
C GLY A 240 20.72 -6.51 0.75
N TRP A 241 20.08 -7.53 1.31
CA TRP A 241 18.87 -8.15 0.75
C TRP A 241 17.59 -7.69 1.44
N ILE A 242 16.60 -7.31 0.64
CA ILE A 242 15.22 -7.07 1.10
C ILE A 242 14.29 -7.77 0.12
N SER A 243 13.34 -8.54 0.62
CA SER A 243 12.29 -9.11 -0.21
C SER A 243 10.94 -9.08 0.49
N LEU A 244 9.89 -9.00 -0.31
CA LEU A 244 8.50 -8.99 0.13
C LEU A 244 7.68 -9.83 -0.86
N LEU A 245 7.07 -10.89 -0.35
CA LEU A 245 6.10 -11.72 -1.06
C LEU A 245 4.72 -11.45 -0.45
N SER A 246 3.73 -11.22 -1.29
CA SER A 246 2.33 -11.07 -0.86
C SER A 246 1.44 -11.87 -1.77
N TRP A 247 0.39 -12.44 -1.21
CA TRP A 247 -0.74 -12.97 -1.95
C TRP A 247 -2.03 -12.54 -1.29
N ARG A 248 -3.06 -12.29 -2.09
CA ARG A 248 -4.37 -11.81 -1.65
C ARG A 248 -5.46 -12.56 -2.41
N TRP A 249 -6.49 -12.93 -1.69
CA TRP A 249 -7.75 -13.41 -2.25
C TRP A 249 -8.87 -12.53 -1.77
N MET A 250 -9.80 -12.22 -2.68
CA MET A 250 -10.94 -11.35 -2.41
C MET A 250 -12.17 -11.88 -3.14
N LYS A 251 -13.30 -11.84 -2.44
CA LYS A 251 -14.62 -11.99 -3.02
C LYS A 251 -15.46 -10.76 -2.68
N ASP A 252 -16.11 -10.16 -3.69
CA ASP A 252 -16.94 -8.96 -3.57
C ASP A 252 -18.24 -9.15 -4.32
N GLN A 253 -19.36 -8.94 -3.64
CA GLN A 253 -20.70 -9.06 -4.20
C GLN A 253 -21.46 -7.76 -3.98
N LYS A 254 -22.10 -7.25 -5.04
CA LYS A 254 -22.90 -6.03 -4.99
C LYS A 254 -24.23 -6.27 -5.67
N LEU A 255 -25.31 -5.85 -5.01
CA LEU A 255 -26.68 -5.85 -5.52
C LEU A 255 -27.19 -4.42 -5.55
N LEU A 256 -27.68 -3.98 -6.70
CA LEU A 256 -28.19 -2.62 -6.92
C LEU A 256 -29.47 -2.67 -7.76
N GLY A 257 -30.21 -1.56 -7.76
CA GLY A 257 -31.42 -1.41 -8.57
C GLY A 257 -32.65 -1.06 -7.75
N SER A 258 -33.81 -1.44 -8.23
CA SER A 258 -35.07 -1.13 -7.60
C SER A 258 -35.20 -1.75 -6.19
N MET A 259 -35.81 -1.05 -5.27
CA MET A 259 -36.03 -1.50 -3.86
C MET A 259 -36.61 -2.91 -3.75
N ASP A 260 -37.53 -3.26 -4.66
CA ASP A 260 -38.17 -4.57 -4.70
C ASP A 260 -37.48 -5.58 -5.60
N PHE A 261 -36.31 -5.25 -6.15
CA PHE A 261 -35.61 -6.18 -7.01
C PHE A 261 -35.09 -7.38 -6.20
N THR A 262 -35.39 -8.57 -6.70
CA THR A 262 -34.93 -9.84 -6.13
C THR A 262 -34.33 -10.66 -7.26
N PRO A 263 -33.01 -10.99 -7.24
CA PRO A 263 -32.31 -11.67 -8.35
C PRO A 263 -33.03 -12.96 -8.78
N SER A 264 -33.41 -13.84 -7.85
CA SER A 264 -34.00 -15.13 -8.13
C SER A 264 -35.35 -15.04 -8.91
N ILE A 265 -36.03 -13.88 -8.86
CA ILE A 265 -37.36 -13.69 -9.48
C ILE A 265 -37.25 -12.79 -10.72
N HIS A 266 -36.44 -11.75 -10.67
CA HIS A 266 -36.47 -10.64 -11.61
C HIS A 266 -35.26 -10.60 -12.59
N MET A 267 -34.21 -11.40 -12.35
CA MET A 267 -33.07 -11.47 -13.27
C MET A 267 -33.54 -11.82 -14.69
N GLY A 268 -33.04 -11.05 -15.66
CA GLY A 268 -33.38 -11.23 -17.08
C GLY A 268 -34.80 -10.84 -17.46
N LYS A 269 -35.58 -10.18 -16.57
CA LYS A 269 -36.96 -9.71 -16.83
C LYS A 269 -37.01 -8.19 -16.87
N THR A 270 -37.96 -7.65 -17.64
CA THR A 270 -38.09 -6.20 -17.86
C THR A 270 -38.92 -5.46 -16.83
N LYS A 271 -39.67 -6.19 -15.94
CA LYS A 271 -40.58 -5.55 -14.99
C LYS A 271 -39.92 -4.74 -13.88
N LYS A 272 -38.73 -5.18 -13.42
CA LYS A 272 -37.96 -4.51 -12.37
C LYS A 272 -36.51 -4.52 -12.78
N TRP A 273 -35.88 -3.36 -12.72
CA TRP A 273 -34.49 -3.24 -13.07
C TRP A 273 -33.61 -3.52 -11.85
N GLY A 274 -32.56 -4.29 -12.06
CA GLY A 274 -31.51 -4.54 -11.06
C GLY A 274 -30.24 -5.05 -11.70
N SER A 275 -29.19 -5.04 -10.92
CA SER A 275 -27.87 -5.47 -11.31
C SER A 275 -27.22 -6.21 -10.14
N GLU A 276 -26.48 -7.24 -10.46
CA GLU A 276 -25.65 -7.96 -9.51
C GLU A 276 -24.24 -8.03 -10.11
N ILE A 277 -23.25 -7.81 -9.26
CA ILE A 277 -21.82 -7.87 -9.60
C ILE A 277 -21.16 -8.80 -8.61
N ASP A 278 -20.70 -9.95 -9.07
CA ASP A 278 -19.95 -10.94 -8.28
C ASP A 278 -18.52 -10.96 -8.83
N THR A 279 -17.56 -10.59 -7.98
CA THR A 279 -16.16 -10.52 -8.31
C THR A 279 -15.36 -11.48 -7.43
N ASN A 280 -14.57 -12.32 -8.07
CA ASN A 280 -13.58 -13.15 -7.42
C ASN A 280 -12.19 -12.77 -7.95
N ARG A 281 -11.28 -12.44 -7.04
CA ARG A 281 -9.96 -11.95 -7.42
C ARG A 281 -8.86 -12.60 -6.60
N PHE A 282 -7.79 -12.96 -7.28
CA PHE A 282 -6.55 -13.41 -6.68
C PHE A 282 -5.39 -12.56 -7.19
N ASP A 283 -4.58 -12.06 -6.26
CA ASP A 283 -3.37 -11.31 -6.56
C ASP A 283 -2.17 -11.95 -5.88
N SER A 284 -1.04 -11.98 -6.56
CA SER A 284 0.25 -12.35 -5.99
C SER A 284 1.30 -11.35 -6.43
N SER A 285 2.13 -10.90 -5.51
CA SER A 285 3.21 -9.95 -5.81
C SER A 285 4.50 -10.33 -5.11
N PHE A 286 5.61 -10.11 -5.80
CA PHE A 286 6.94 -10.33 -5.26
C PHE A 286 7.83 -9.14 -5.57
N LYS A 287 8.50 -8.62 -4.54
CA LYS A 287 9.51 -7.57 -4.64
C LYS A 287 10.81 -8.08 -4.05
N MET A 288 11.90 -7.79 -4.71
CA MET A 288 13.24 -8.08 -4.22
C MET A 288 14.16 -6.90 -4.52
N GLY A 289 14.88 -6.46 -3.53
CA GLY A 289 15.92 -5.46 -3.64
C GLY A 289 17.24 -6.02 -3.15
N TYR A 290 18.31 -5.73 -3.88
CA TYR A 290 19.67 -6.02 -3.48
C TYR A 290 20.50 -4.75 -3.56
N VAL A 291 21.06 -4.32 -2.45
CA VAL A 291 22.02 -3.21 -2.36
C VAL A 291 23.40 -3.82 -2.14
N PHE A 292 24.35 -3.45 -2.96
CA PHE A 292 25.74 -3.93 -2.82
C PHE A 292 26.35 -3.40 -1.53
N PRO A 293 26.70 -4.25 -0.54
CA PRO A 293 27.15 -3.77 0.78
C PRO A 293 28.39 -2.87 0.74
N HIS A 294 29.30 -3.12 -0.20
CA HIS A 294 30.52 -2.34 -0.38
C HIS A 294 30.37 -1.15 -1.34
N ILE A 295 29.25 -1.06 -2.06
CA ILE A 295 28.98 -0.05 -3.07
C ILE A 295 27.50 0.41 -2.89
N PRO A 296 27.17 1.15 -1.81
CA PRO A 296 25.79 1.41 -1.40
C PRO A 296 24.98 2.27 -2.39
N TYR A 297 25.61 2.87 -3.39
CA TYR A 297 24.95 3.58 -4.48
C TYR A 297 24.55 2.67 -5.65
N GLN A 298 24.91 1.39 -5.61
CA GLN A 298 24.47 0.40 -6.60
C GLN A 298 23.41 -0.52 -6.00
N SER A 299 22.36 -0.77 -6.78
CA SER A 299 21.31 -1.68 -6.36
C SER A 299 20.62 -2.31 -7.56
N PHE A 300 20.14 -3.55 -7.35
CA PHE A 300 19.17 -4.20 -8.20
C PHE A 300 17.79 -4.23 -7.53
N GLY A 301 16.76 -4.03 -8.31
CA GLY A 301 15.37 -4.20 -7.88
C GLY A 301 14.65 -5.10 -8.87
N PHE A 302 13.94 -6.09 -8.37
CA PHE A 302 13.02 -6.92 -9.14
C PHE A 302 11.63 -6.84 -8.54
N GLN A 303 10.63 -6.68 -9.39
CA GLN A 303 9.22 -6.65 -9.02
C GLN A 303 8.44 -7.52 -9.98
N SER A 304 7.53 -8.33 -9.46
CA SER A 304 6.55 -9.03 -10.27
C SER A 304 5.20 -9.05 -9.59
N ALA A 305 4.14 -8.92 -10.36
CA ALA A 305 2.77 -9.02 -9.91
C ALA A 305 1.97 -9.88 -10.89
N PHE A 306 1.10 -10.71 -10.33
CA PHE A 306 0.16 -11.51 -11.07
C PHE A 306 -1.23 -11.30 -10.49
N SER A 307 -2.24 -11.13 -11.35
CA SER A 307 -3.62 -11.05 -10.92
C SER A 307 -4.55 -11.90 -11.81
N MET A 308 -5.55 -12.47 -11.17
CA MET A 308 -6.69 -13.11 -11.81
C MET A 308 -7.94 -12.42 -11.29
N HIS A 309 -8.77 -11.91 -12.20
CA HIS A 309 -10.00 -11.19 -11.90
C HIS A 309 -11.12 -11.80 -12.72
N ASP A 310 -12.04 -12.49 -12.05
CA ASP A 310 -13.21 -13.06 -12.65
C ASP A 310 -14.43 -12.30 -12.13
N GLN A 311 -15.17 -11.68 -13.02
CA GLN A 311 -16.38 -10.94 -12.70
C GLN A 311 -17.56 -11.50 -13.49
N GLN A 312 -18.60 -11.86 -12.78
CA GLN A 312 -19.91 -12.17 -13.34
C GLN A 312 -20.88 -11.05 -12.98
N SER A 313 -21.43 -10.41 -13.98
CA SER A 313 -22.33 -9.29 -13.73
C SER A 313 -23.43 -9.21 -14.78
N TYR A 314 -24.54 -8.64 -14.39
CA TYR A 314 -25.61 -8.26 -15.31
C TYR A 314 -26.17 -6.90 -14.92
N PHE A 315 -26.68 -6.17 -15.91
CA PHE A 315 -27.36 -4.89 -15.76
C PHE A 315 -28.72 -4.98 -16.44
N GLY A 316 -29.76 -5.16 -15.65
CA GLY A 316 -31.08 -5.47 -16.17
C GLY A 316 -31.10 -6.82 -16.91
N ILE A 317 -31.24 -6.79 -18.23
CA ILE A 317 -31.28 -7.98 -19.09
C ILE A 317 -29.93 -8.29 -19.79
N ARG A 318 -28.91 -7.48 -19.59
CA ARG A 318 -27.62 -7.62 -20.26
C ARG A 318 -26.58 -8.19 -19.33
N ASN A 319 -25.88 -9.21 -19.78
CA ASN A 319 -24.75 -9.81 -19.05
C ASN A 319 -23.44 -9.13 -19.46
N TYR A 320 -22.55 -8.94 -18.47
CA TYR A 320 -21.22 -8.39 -18.64
C TYR A 320 -20.24 -9.22 -17.81
N ASN A 321 -19.92 -10.41 -18.30
CA ASN A 321 -18.95 -11.28 -17.68
C ASN A 321 -17.57 -10.98 -18.26
N ILE A 322 -16.55 -11.01 -17.42
CA ILE A 322 -15.17 -10.80 -17.84
C ILE A 322 -14.22 -11.63 -16.98
N SER A 323 -13.29 -12.30 -17.60
CA SER A 323 -12.12 -12.90 -16.97
C SER A 323 -10.88 -12.18 -17.46
N HIS A 324 -10.06 -11.68 -16.55
CA HIS A 324 -8.86 -10.94 -16.84
C HIS A 324 -7.68 -11.50 -16.06
N LYS A 325 -6.67 -11.97 -16.77
CA LYS A 325 -5.38 -12.40 -16.21
C LYS A 325 -4.32 -11.38 -16.59
N SER A 326 -3.58 -10.89 -15.60
CA SER A 326 -2.54 -9.89 -15.78
C SER A 326 -1.23 -10.33 -15.16
N PHE A 327 -0.14 -10.09 -15.86
CA PHE A 327 1.21 -10.25 -15.35
C PHE A 327 2.02 -8.97 -15.56
N TYR A 328 2.75 -8.56 -14.54
CA TYR A 328 3.69 -7.45 -14.57
C TYR A 328 5.04 -7.90 -14.07
N GLY A 329 6.10 -7.52 -14.77
CA GLY A 329 7.48 -7.76 -14.38
C GLY A 329 8.33 -6.52 -14.60
N ASN A 330 9.19 -6.18 -13.64
CA ASN A 330 10.05 -5.01 -13.71
C ASN A 330 11.42 -5.34 -13.07
N LEU A 331 12.47 -5.16 -13.84
CA LEU A 331 13.87 -5.32 -13.40
C LEU A 331 14.56 -3.99 -13.52
N LEU A 332 15.18 -3.52 -12.45
CA LEU A 332 15.83 -2.21 -12.35
C LEU A 332 17.25 -2.33 -11.82
N PHE A 333 18.17 -1.62 -12.43
CA PHE A 333 19.51 -1.40 -11.93
C PHE A 333 19.74 0.09 -11.71
N ASN A 334 20.22 0.45 -10.53
CA ASN A 334 20.55 1.82 -10.17
C ASN A 334 22.06 1.93 -9.90
N SER A 335 22.68 3.00 -10.39
CA SER A 335 24.09 3.31 -10.11
C SER A 335 24.36 4.81 -10.34
N ILE A 336 25.63 5.18 -10.22
CA ILE A 336 26.12 6.55 -10.48
C ILE A 336 27.15 6.55 -11.62
N ILE A 337 27.28 7.71 -12.27
CA ILE A 337 28.33 7.98 -13.23
C ILE A 337 29.29 8.99 -12.59
N SER A 338 30.52 8.55 -12.29
CA SER A 338 31.60 9.38 -11.70
C SER A 338 31.32 9.83 -10.25
N ASN A 339 30.19 10.47 -9.95
CA ASN A 339 29.87 10.98 -8.62
C ASN A 339 28.37 10.86 -8.30
N THR A 340 27.98 11.13 -7.05
CA THR A 340 26.62 11.00 -6.55
C THR A 340 25.60 11.99 -7.12
N GLN A 341 26.04 13.02 -7.82
CA GLN A 341 25.17 13.98 -8.51
C GLN A 341 24.65 13.41 -9.84
N ASN A 342 25.39 12.48 -10.44
CA ASN A 342 25.04 11.85 -11.71
C ASN A 342 24.53 10.42 -11.47
N ARG A 343 23.23 10.28 -11.19
CA ARG A 343 22.59 8.99 -10.97
C ARG A 343 21.92 8.52 -12.24
N PHE A 344 22.02 7.23 -12.55
CA PHE A 344 21.27 6.62 -13.62
C PHE A 344 20.49 5.40 -13.13
N LYS A 345 19.39 5.12 -13.81
CA LYS A 345 18.56 3.97 -13.61
C LYS A 345 18.27 3.34 -14.97
N VAL A 346 18.52 2.04 -15.09
CA VAL A 346 18.26 1.24 -16.29
C VAL A 346 17.40 0.07 -15.90
N GLY A 347 16.48 -0.34 -16.77
CA GLY A 347 15.65 -1.49 -16.47
C GLY A 347 14.85 -1.99 -17.67
N ILE A 348 14.17 -3.10 -17.43
CA ILE A 348 13.26 -3.75 -18.37
C ILE A 348 11.92 -3.90 -17.67
N ASN A 349 10.87 -3.43 -18.33
CA ASN A 349 9.50 -3.57 -17.88
C ASN A 349 8.74 -4.44 -18.89
N TYR A 350 7.95 -5.40 -18.39
CA TYR A 350 7.10 -6.25 -19.18
C TYR A 350 5.71 -6.34 -18.54
N SER A 351 4.68 -6.20 -19.35
CA SER A 351 3.30 -6.43 -18.95
C SER A 351 2.57 -7.26 -19.99
N TYR A 352 1.72 -8.15 -19.49
CA TYR A 352 0.89 -9.04 -20.29
C TYR A 352 -0.52 -9.07 -19.71
N ASP A 353 -1.52 -8.92 -20.55
CA ASP A 353 -2.93 -8.98 -20.20
C ASP A 353 -3.67 -9.91 -21.15
N GLN A 354 -4.51 -10.77 -20.58
CA GLN A 354 -5.43 -11.64 -21.31
C GLN A 354 -6.84 -11.40 -20.82
N PHE A 355 -7.76 -11.20 -21.75
CA PHE A 355 -9.18 -11.02 -21.49
C PHE A 355 -9.98 -12.11 -22.19
N ASP A 356 -10.94 -12.71 -21.46
CA ASP A 356 -11.89 -13.71 -21.92
C ASP A 356 -13.32 -13.31 -21.57
#